data_a36161e8100de4e9b87d1baaf790ac6a
#
_entry.id   a36161e8100de4e9b87d1baaf790ac6a
#
_cell.length_a   1.000
_cell.length_b   1.000
_cell.length_c   1.000
_cell.angle_alpha   90.00
_cell.angle_beta   90.00
_cell.angle_gamma   90.00
#
_symmetry.space_group_name_H-M   'P 1'
#
loop_
_entity.id
_entity.type
_entity.pdbx_description
1 polymer ?
#
loop_
_entity_poly.entity_id
_entity_poly.type
_entity_poly.pdbx_seq_one_letter_code
_entity_poly.pdbx_strand_id
1 'polypeptide(L)'
;TGMVALRCAGRGKRLFTPEDARLADRIVEQLMRALAHDRAVERGRTEERVRIAQDLHDDIGARLLTLMYKAPTQEMENYVRHTLQDLKTLTRGLAAKNHPLSLAAAEWKTDIAQRLAAAHCELEWRFTLDQDITLSMVQWSSLTRVLRELVSNILAHAQASQVSIACDLNQGRFTLILQDNGRGRNPNDWSHGLGLGGIRKRVKLMNGSVIWRELEPRGIECTVTVPRLTLTTNARLP
;
A
#
# COMPACT_ATOMS: atom_id res chain seq x y z
N THR A 1 10.91 -28.57 -21.01
CA THR A 1 10.84 -30.00 -20.61
C THR A 1 11.81 -30.21 -19.46
N GLY A 2 11.29 -30.19 -18.22
CA GLY A 2 12.10 -30.50 -17.03
C GLY A 2 12.31 -32.00 -16.91
N MET A 3 13.53 -32.45 -16.71
CA MET A 3 13.87 -33.84 -16.49
C MET A 3 13.88 -34.11 -14.97
N VAL A 4 13.08 -35.05 -14.50
CA VAL A 4 13.09 -35.50 -13.12
C VAL A 4 13.91 -36.78 -13.00
N ALA A 5 14.98 -36.72 -12.22
CA ALA A 5 15.83 -37.89 -11.99
C ALA A 5 15.46 -38.55 -10.66
N LEU A 6 15.08 -39.83 -10.70
CA LEU A 6 14.86 -40.65 -9.51
C LEU A 6 16.14 -41.40 -9.18
N ARG A 7 16.59 -41.28 -7.92
CA ARG A 7 17.77 -42.00 -7.44
C ARG A 7 17.38 -42.82 -6.21
N CYS A 8 17.74 -44.10 -6.22
CA CYS A 8 17.62 -45.03 -5.11
C CYS A 8 16.19 -45.40 -4.69
N ALA A 9 15.76 -46.61 -4.91
CA ALA A 9 14.58 -47.23 -4.33
C ALA A 9 14.95 -47.98 -3.04
N GLY A 10 14.08 -47.94 -2.00
CA GLY A 10 14.27 -48.71 -0.78
C GLY A 10 15.62 -48.45 -0.07
N ARG A 11 16.08 -47.19 0.00
CA ARG A 11 17.39 -46.78 0.53
C ARG A 11 18.57 -47.43 -0.20
N GLY A 12 18.47 -47.61 -1.50
CA GLY A 12 19.52 -48.23 -2.30
C GLY A 12 19.49 -49.75 -2.32
N LYS A 13 18.52 -50.40 -1.67
CA LYS A 13 18.39 -51.84 -1.58
C LYS A 13 17.62 -52.49 -2.72
N ARG A 14 16.96 -51.68 -3.56
CA ARG A 14 16.11 -52.14 -4.67
C ARG A 14 16.35 -51.35 -5.94
N LEU A 15 16.43 -51.99 -7.07
CA LEU A 15 16.43 -51.35 -8.37
C LEU A 15 15.02 -50.86 -8.72
N PHE A 16 14.93 -49.76 -9.48
CA PHE A 16 13.66 -49.29 -10.01
C PHE A 16 13.13 -50.26 -11.08
N THR A 17 11.86 -50.57 -11.02
CA THR A 17 11.13 -51.34 -12.01
C THR A 17 10.46 -50.42 -13.03
N PRO A 18 10.03 -50.94 -14.19
CA PRO A 18 9.20 -50.18 -15.14
C PRO A 18 7.89 -49.67 -14.54
N GLU A 19 7.37 -50.34 -13.51
CA GLU A 19 6.16 -49.91 -12.78
C GLU A 19 6.44 -48.70 -11.90
N ASP A 20 7.61 -48.65 -11.23
CA ASP A 20 8.02 -47.50 -10.46
C ASP A 20 8.17 -46.26 -11.36
N ALA A 21 8.70 -46.45 -12.58
CA ALA A 21 8.83 -45.37 -13.56
C ALA A 21 7.45 -44.86 -14.01
N ARG A 22 6.52 -45.76 -14.34
CA ARG A 22 5.14 -45.39 -14.72
C ARG A 22 4.38 -44.69 -13.57
N LEU A 23 4.64 -45.09 -12.31
CA LEU A 23 4.05 -44.43 -11.15
C LEU A 23 4.63 -43.01 -10.99
N ALA A 24 5.94 -42.86 -11.16
CA ALA A 24 6.60 -41.56 -11.10
C ALA A 24 6.07 -40.62 -12.20
N ASP A 25 5.93 -41.07 -13.41
CA ASP A 25 5.37 -40.30 -14.53
C ASP A 25 3.95 -39.80 -14.20
N ARG A 26 3.09 -40.69 -13.68
CA ARG A 26 1.72 -40.31 -13.27
C ARG A 26 1.72 -39.25 -12.15
N ILE A 27 2.59 -39.39 -11.15
CA ILE A 27 2.70 -38.41 -10.06
C ILE A 27 3.18 -37.06 -10.61
N VAL A 28 4.21 -37.06 -11.48
CA VAL A 28 4.70 -35.83 -12.10
C VAL A 28 3.61 -35.18 -12.95
N GLU A 29 2.88 -35.97 -13.75
CA GLU A 29 1.78 -35.44 -14.55
C GLU A 29 0.68 -34.83 -13.71
N GLN A 30 0.27 -35.47 -12.60
CA GLN A 30 -0.72 -34.92 -11.65
C GLN A 30 -0.21 -33.63 -11.00
N LEU A 31 1.04 -33.57 -10.57
CA LEU A 31 1.65 -32.37 -10.03
C LEU A 31 1.67 -31.23 -11.05
N MET A 32 2.04 -31.52 -12.28
CA MET A 32 2.04 -30.51 -13.36
C MET A 32 0.63 -29.98 -13.65
N ARG A 33 -0.38 -30.88 -13.65
CA ARG A 33 -1.79 -30.46 -13.80
C ARG A 33 -2.26 -29.59 -12.63
N ALA A 34 -1.92 -29.96 -11.38
CA ALA A 34 -2.25 -29.17 -10.20
C ALA A 34 -1.60 -27.78 -10.24
N LEU A 35 -0.31 -27.70 -10.58
CA LEU A 35 0.40 -26.43 -10.75
C LEU A 35 -0.17 -25.58 -11.88
N ALA A 36 -0.57 -26.20 -13.00
CA ALA A 36 -1.20 -25.49 -14.11
C ALA A 36 -2.57 -24.94 -13.71
N HIS A 37 -3.34 -25.70 -12.95
CA HIS A 37 -4.63 -25.27 -12.41
C HIS A 37 -4.48 -24.08 -11.46
N ASP A 38 -3.57 -24.17 -10.48
CA ASP A 38 -3.27 -23.06 -9.56
C ASP A 38 -2.87 -21.77 -10.30
N ARG A 39 -2.00 -21.90 -11.32
CA ARG A 39 -1.62 -20.75 -12.14
C ARG A 39 -2.78 -20.18 -12.96
N ALA A 40 -3.72 -21.00 -13.39
CA ALA A 40 -4.91 -20.56 -14.12
C ALA A 40 -5.87 -19.81 -13.17
N VAL A 41 -6.07 -20.32 -11.98
CA VAL A 41 -6.89 -19.65 -10.93
C VAL A 41 -6.30 -18.30 -10.55
N GLU A 42 -4.99 -18.21 -10.31
CA GLU A 42 -4.34 -16.94 -9.98
C GLU A 42 -4.38 -15.93 -11.14
N ARG A 43 -4.26 -16.40 -12.40
CA ARG A 43 -4.46 -15.54 -13.57
C ARG A 43 -5.89 -15.01 -13.62
N GLY A 44 -6.89 -15.86 -13.51
CA GLY A 44 -8.30 -15.46 -13.52
C GLY A 44 -8.63 -14.47 -12.41
N ARG A 45 -8.11 -14.67 -11.19
CA ARG A 45 -8.25 -13.70 -10.09
C ARG A 45 -7.62 -12.34 -10.42
N THR A 46 -6.47 -12.34 -11.08
CA THR A 46 -5.79 -11.10 -11.47
C THR A 46 -6.56 -10.35 -12.54
N GLU A 47 -7.02 -11.06 -13.58
CA GLU A 47 -7.83 -10.49 -14.67
C GLU A 47 -9.13 -9.91 -14.14
N GLU A 48 -9.80 -10.61 -13.22
CA GLU A 48 -11.01 -10.12 -12.57
C GLU A 48 -10.78 -8.87 -11.73
N ARG A 49 -9.68 -8.79 -10.98
CA ARG A 49 -9.31 -7.56 -10.24
C ARG A 49 -9.08 -6.37 -11.16
N VAL A 50 -8.39 -6.58 -12.29
CA VAL A 50 -8.16 -5.52 -13.27
C VAL A 50 -9.49 -5.08 -13.89
N ARG A 51 -10.38 -6.01 -14.24
CA ARG A 51 -11.71 -5.71 -14.76
C ARG A 51 -12.54 -4.89 -13.76
N ILE A 52 -12.61 -5.34 -12.50
CA ILE A 52 -13.31 -4.61 -11.44
C ILE A 52 -12.73 -3.19 -11.27
N ALA A 53 -11.41 -3.04 -11.34
CA ALA A 53 -10.76 -1.73 -11.23
C ALA A 53 -11.17 -0.79 -12.38
N GLN A 54 -11.26 -1.31 -13.60
CA GLN A 54 -11.71 -0.56 -14.77
C GLN A 54 -13.19 -0.17 -14.65
N ASP A 55 -14.07 -1.13 -14.34
CA ASP A 55 -15.50 -0.89 -14.15
C ASP A 55 -15.77 0.19 -13.08
N LEU A 56 -15.05 0.10 -11.93
CA LEU A 56 -15.15 1.12 -10.87
C LEU A 56 -14.63 2.49 -11.33
N HIS A 57 -13.54 2.51 -12.11
CA HIS A 57 -12.99 3.76 -12.63
C HIS A 57 -13.96 4.44 -13.57
N ASP A 58 -14.53 3.69 -14.49
CA ASP A 58 -15.38 4.23 -15.57
C ASP A 58 -16.75 4.62 -15.04
N ASP A 59 -17.43 3.78 -14.27
CA ASP A 59 -18.78 4.07 -13.79
C ASP A 59 -18.79 5.08 -12.62
N ILE A 60 -18.08 4.79 -11.53
CA ILE A 60 -18.06 5.66 -10.36
C ILE A 60 -17.26 6.93 -10.63
N GLY A 61 -16.15 6.82 -11.38
CA GLY A 61 -15.32 7.97 -11.76
C GLY A 61 -16.11 9.00 -12.57
N ALA A 62 -16.87 8.57 -13.57
CA ALA A 62 -17.72 9.44 -14.39
C ALA A 62 -18.81 10.12 -13.55
N ARG A 63 -19.46 9.38 -12.64
CA ARG A 63 -20.48 9.93 -11.73
C ARG A 63 -19.90 10.97 -10.78
N LEU A 64 -18.73 10.70 -10.19
CA LEU A 64 -18.06 11.65 -9.31
C LEU A 64 -17.62 12.91 -10.05
N LEU A 65 -17.11 12.79 -11.28
CA LEU A 65 -16.79 13.95 -12.12
C LEU A 65 -18.05 14.80 -12.38
N THR A 66 -19.16 14.17 -12.71
CA THR A 66 -20.43 14.87 -12.90
C THR A 66 -20.88 15.60 -11.64
N LEU A 67 -20.75 14.97 -10.47
CA LEU A 67 -21.06 15.59 -9.19
C LEU A 67 -20.13 16.77 -8.88
N MET A 68 -18.84 16.67 -9.21
CA MET A 68 -17.86 17.74 -9.02
C MET A 68 -18.25 18.99 -9.83
N TYR A 69 -18.65 18.83 -11.10
CA TYR A 69 -19.11 19.95 -11.93
C TYR A 69 -20.45 20.56 -11.48
N LYS A 70 -21.28 19.78 -10.78
CA LYS A 70 -22.56 20.23 -10.24
C LYS A 70 -22.49 20.63 -8.78
N ALA A 71 -21.32 20.63 -8.17
CA ALA A 71 -21.17 20.94 -6.75
C ALA A 71 -21.58 22.40 -6.47
N PRO A 72 -22.55 22.66 -5.59
CA PRO A 72 -23.05 24.00 -5.31
C PRO A 72 -22.10 24.84 -4.45
N THR A 73 -21.14 24.20 -3.78
CA THR A 73 -20.17 24.86 -2.88
C THR A 73 -18.77 24.33 -3.12
N GLN A 74 -17.78 25.18 -2.84
CA GLN A 74 -16.37 24.80 -2.92
C GLN A 74 -16.03 23.63 -1.97
N GLU A 75 -16.70 23.55 -0.83
CA GLU A 75 -16.53 22.47 0.13
C GLU A 75 -16.99 21.13 -0.48
N MET A 76 -18.14 21.10 -1.13
CA MET A 76 -18.66 19.92 -1.81
C MET A 76 -17.77 19.51 -2.97
N GLU A 77 -17.30 20.46 -3.78
CA GLU A 77 -16.34 20.20 -4.86
C GLU A 77 -15.06 19.56 -4.33
N ASN A 78 -14.51 20.10 -3.26
CA ASN A 78 -13.31 19.56 -2.61
C ASN A 78 -13.55 18.14 -2.08
N TYR A 79 -14.71 17.88 -1.47
CA TYR A 79 -15.07 16.56 -0.99
C TYR A 79 -15.16 15.53 -2.13
N VAL A 80 -15.81 15.87 -3.23
CA VAL A 80 -15.91 15.01 -4.41
C VAL A 80 -14.56 14.79 -5.06
N ARG A 81 -13.72 15.82 -5.13
CA ARG A 81 -12.33 15.72 -5.64
C ARG A 81 -11.50 14.75 -4.83
N HIS A 82 -11.57 14.82 -3.50
CA HIS A 82 -10.89 13.85 -2.62
C HIS A 82 -11.41 12.44 -2.81
N THR A 83 -12.74 12.27 -2.93
CA THR A 83 -13.35 10.95 -3.19
C THR A 83 -12.90 10.35 -4.52
N LEU A 84 -12.79 11.18 -5.56
CA LEU A 84 -12.32 10.75 -6.87
C LEU A 84 -10.83 10.35 -6.84
N GLN A 85 -10.02 11.06 -6.05
CA GLN A 85 -8.62 10.71 -5.84
C GLN A 85 -8.47 9.41 -5.04
N ASP A 86 -9.36 9.19 -4.08
CA ASP A 86 -9.47 7.94 -3.34
C ASP A 86 -9.82 6.77 -4.26
N LEU A 87 -10.79 6.94 -5.15
CA LEU A 87 -11.16 5.94 -6.14
C LEU A 87 -9.98 5.58 -7.05
N LYS A 88 -9.27 6.58 -7.60
CA LYS A 88 -8.08 6.36 -8.43
C LYS A 88 -6.99 5.57 -7.70
N THR A 89 -6.80 5.84 -6.40
CA THR A 89 -5.82 5.09 -5.59
C THR A 89 -6.26 3.63 -5.42
N LEU A 90 -7.55 3.38 -5.15
CA LEU A 90 -8.08 2.01 -5.02
C LEU A 90 -8.00 1.23 -6.32
N THR A 91 -8.39 1.82 -7.45
CA THR A 91 -8.38 1.14 -8.75
C THR A 91 -6.96 0.79 -9.21
N ARG A 92 -5.97 1.67 -8.98
CA ARG A 92 -4.55 1.35 -9.20
C ARG A 92 -4.08 0.19 -8.33
N GLY A 93 -4.45 0.18 -7.05
CA GLY A 93 -4.11 -0.91 -6.14
C GLY A 93 -4.72 -2.25 -6.54
N LEU A 94 -5.96 -2.27 -7.05
CA LEU A 94 -6.61 -3.48 -7.54
C LEU A 94 -5.89 -4.07 -8.77
N ALA A 95 -5.43 -3.21 -9.67
CA ALA A 95 -4.75 -3.62 -10.90
C ALA A 95 -3.31 -4.12 -10.66
N ALA A 96 -2.64 -3.70 -9.59
CA ALA A 96 -1.29 -4.12 -9.28
C ALA A 96 -1.26 -5.51 -8.61
N LYS A 97 -0.36 -6.38 -9.10
CA LYS A 97 -0.22 -7.75 -8.57
C LYS A 97 0.42 -7.80 -7.19
N ASN A 98 1.40 -6.94 -6.95
CA ASN A 98 2.20 -6.89 -5.72
C ASN A 98 2.55 -5.44 -5.42
N HIS A 99 2.62 -5.11 -4.15
CA HIS A 99 3.07 -3.82 -3.65
C HIS A 99 4.25 -4.01 -2.68
N PRO A 100 5.47 -4.32 -3.18
CA PRO A 100 6.64 -4.31 -2.32
C PRO A 100 6.77 -2.96 -1.63
N LEU A 101 7.13 -2.95 -0.35
CA LEU A 101 7.23 -1.71 0.42
C LEU A 101 8.31 -0.78 -0.18
N SER A 102 9.40 -1.34 -0.69
CA SER A 102 10.45 -0.59 -1.37
C SER A 102 9.93 0.16 -2.61
N LEU A 103 9.11 -0.51 -3.45
CA LEU A 103 8.51 0.10 -4.62
C LEU A 103 7.49 1.17 -4.22
N ALA A 104 6.63 0.87 -3.25
CA ALA A 104 5.66 1.83 -2.71
C ALA A 104 6.36 3.09 -2.17
N ALA A 105 7.47 2.93 -1.43
CA ALA A 105 8.26 4.05 -0.90
C ALA A 105 8.87 4.91 -2.01
N ALA A 106 9.33 4.31 -3.11
CA ALA A 106 9.85 5.05 -4.26
C ALA A 106 8.74 5.86 -4.97
N GLU A 107 7.55 5.27 -5.14
CA GLU A 107 6.37 5.96 -5.68
C GLU A 107 5.93 7.13 -4.78
N TRP A 108 5.87 6.92 -3.47
CA TRP A 108 5.54 7.97 -2.50
C TRP A 108 6.54 9.11 -2.56
N LYS A 109 7.85 8.80 -2.57
CA LYS A 109 8.91 9.81 -2.69
C LYS A 109 8.71 10.67 -3.92
N THR A 110 8.45 10.05 -5.08
CA THR A 110 8.28 10.76 -6.36
C THR A 110 7.04 11.68 -6.33
N ASP A 111 5.88 11.17 -5.88
CA ASP A 111 4.64 11.96 -5.79
C ASP A 111 4.79 13.14 -4.81
N ILE A 112 5.40 12.90 -3.65
CA ILE A 112 5.58 13.92 -2.61
C ILE A 112 6.62 14.96 -3.04
N ALA A 113 7.75 14.55 -3.62
CA ALA A 113 8.77 15.46 -4.11
C ALA A 113 8.21 16.42 -5.17
N GLN A 114 7.41 15.90 -6.11
CA GLN A 114 6.75 16.73 -7.12
C GLN A 114 5.81 17.78 -6.50
N ARG A 115 5.01 17.38 -5.49
CA ARG A 115 4.08 18.29 -4.81
C ARG A 115 4.77 19.37 -4.00
N LEU A 116 5.80 19.00 -3.25
CA LEU A 116 6.56 19.94 -2.43
C LEU A 116 7.38 20.90 -3.30
N ALA A 117 8.00 20.40 -4.38
CA ALA A 117 8.72 21.25 -5.34
C ALA A 117 7.80 22.30 -6.01
N ALA A 118 6.56 21.93 -6.37
CA ALA A 118 5.57 22.87 -6.90
C ALA A 118 5.19 23.98 -5.91
N ALA A 119 5.37 23.75 -4.61
CA ALA A 119 5.14 24.73 -3.54
C ALA A 119 6.43 25.38 -3.01
N HIS A 120 7.57 25.21 -3.71
CA HIS A 120 8.89 25.70 -3.28
C HIS A 120 9.31 25.24 -1.89
N CYS A 121 8.95 23.99 -1.54
CA CYS A 121 9.27 23.37 -0.26
C CYS A 121 10.27 22.22 -0.49
N GLU A 122 11.36 22.21 0.28
CA GLU A 122 12.40 21.19 0.19
C GLU A 122 11.95 19.89 0.86
N LEU A 123 12.33 18.74 0.27
CA LEU A 123 12.05 17.41 0.82
C LEU A 123 13.35 16.72 1.26
N GLU A 124 13.45 16.39 2.53
CA GLU A 124 14.38 15.38 3.03
C GLU A 124 13.65 14.03 3.13
N TRP A 125 14.14 13.02 2.39
CA TRP A 125 13.52 11.68 2.38
C TRP A 125 14.50 10.63 2.84
N ARG A 126 14.10 9.87 3.89
CA ARG A 126 14.83 8.72 4.42
C ARG A 126 13.94 7.48 4.41
N PHE A 127 14.47 6.38 3.92
CA PHE A 127 13.76 5.10 3.90
C PHE A 127 14.72 3.98 4.29
N THR A 128 14.36 3.24 5.34
CA THR A 128 15.12 2.09 5.85
C THR A 128 14.21 0.90 6.03
N LEU A 129 14.72 -0.29 5.75
CA LEU A 129 14.01 -1.56 5.97
C LEU A 129 15.01 -2.67 6.26
N ASP A 130 14.64 -3.55 7.17
CA ASP A 130 15.38 -4.79 7.47
C ASP A 130 15.04 -5.91 6.49
N GLN A 131 13.80 -5.95 6.01
CA GLN A 131 13.31 -6.91 5.03
C GLN A 131 12.24 -6.26 4.16
N ASP A 132 12.34 -6.43 2.82
CA ASP A 132 11.28 -5.96 1.93
C ASP A 132 10.06 -6.88 2.04
N ILE A 133 8.92 -6.29 2.32
CA ILE A 133 7.64 -7.00 2.48
C ILE A 133 6.66 -6.57 1.40
N THR A 134 5.75 -7.45 1.06
CA THR A 134 4.65 -7.12 0.15
C THR A 134 3.46 -6.60 0.96
N LEU A 135 3.06 -5.36 0.71
CA LEU A 135 1.89 -4.76 1.31
C LEU A 135 0.61 -5.38 0.72
N SER A 136 -0.38 -5.60 1.56
CA SER A 136 -1.74 -5.82 1.07
C SER A 136 -2.27 -4.54 0.43
N MET A 137 -3.28 -4.67 -0.45
CA MET A 137 -3.93 -3.52 -1.08
C MET A 137 -4.47 -2.51 -0.05
N VAL A 138 -5.01 -3.00 1.07
CA VAL A 138 -5.52 -2.15 2.16
C VAL A 138 -4.39 -1.36 2.83
N GLN A 139 -3.26 -2.02 3.10
CA GLN A 139 -2.08 -1.38 3.69
C GLN A 139 -1.48 -0.33 2.74
N TRP A 140 -1.23 -0.72 1.48
CA TRP A 140 -0.70 0.19 0.46
C TRP A 140 -1.58 1.42 0.27
N SER A 141 -2.89 1.22 0.08
CA SER A 141 -3.86 2.30 -0.11
C SER A 141 -3.96 3.19 1.13
N SER A 142 -3.98 2.60 2.34
CA SER A 142 -4.07 3.36 3.59
C SER A 142 -2.83 4.21 3.82
N LEU A 143 -1.62 3.66 3.66
CA LEU A 143 -0.37 4.41 3.81
C LEU A 143 -0.23 5.51 2.76
N THR A 144 -0.55 5.22 1.50
CA THR A 144 -0.53 6.22 0.41
C THR A 144 -1.43 7.42 0.74
N ARG A 145 -2.65 7.16 1.24
CA ARG A 145 -3.59 8.22 1.60
C ARG A 145 -3.17 8.99 2.85
N VAL A 146 -2.64 8.29 3.85
CA VAL A 146 -2.10 8.93 5.06
C VAL A 146 -0.99 9.91 4.68
N LEU A 147 0.00 9.47 3.89
CA LEU A 147 1.09 10.31 3.43
C LEU A 147 0.60 11.53 2.63
N ARG A 148 -0.30 11.31 1.68
CA ARG A 148 -0.85 12.40 0.87
C ARG A 148 -1.62 13.43 1.70
N GLU A 149 -2.40 12.98 2.66
CA GLU A 149 -3.17 13.86 3.54
C GLU A 149 -2.25 14.67 4.46
N LEU A 150 -1.21 14.03 5.04
CA LEU A 150 -0.22 14.73 5.85
C LEU A 150 0.50 15.83 5.06
N VAL A 151 0.96 15.53 3.85
CA VAL A 151 1.61 16.50 2.98
C VAL A 151 0.65 17.61 2.54
N SER A 152 -0.60 17.27 2.22
CA SER A 152 -1.63 18.27 1.88
C SER A 152 -1.90 19.24 3.03
N ASN A 153 -1.93 18.74 4.27
CA ASN A 153 -2.09 19.58 5.47
C ASN A 153 -0.91 20.52 5.66
N ILE A 154 0.32 20.07 5.43
CA ILE A 154 1.49 20.94 5.47
C ILE A 154 1.38 22.04 4.42
N LEU A 155 1.12 21.69 3.17
CA LEU A 155 1.01 22.64 2.07
C LEU A 155 -0.10 23.66 2.29
N ALA A 156 -1.22 23.25 2.86
CA ALA A 156 -2.36 24.13 3.10
C ALA A 156 -2.19 25.04 4.35
N HIS A 157 -1.48 24.56 5.39
CA HIS A 157 -1.57 25.16 6.71
C HIS A 157 -0.24 25.56 7.35
N ALA A 158 0.87 24.89 7.02
CA ALA A 158 2.12 25.07 7.77
C ALA A 158 2.95 26.26 7.31
N GLN A 159 2.89 26.65 6.02
CA GLN A 159 3.81 27.62 5.43
C GLN A 159 5.28 27.16 5.62
N ALA A 160 5.52 25.87 5.48
CA ALA A 160 6.83 25.27 5.65
C ALA A 160 7.69 25.47 4.40
N SER A 161 8.99 25.69 4.59
CA SER A 161 9.99 25.68 3.54
C SER A 161 10.75 24.36 3.41
N GLN A 162 10.63 23.50 4.43
CA GLN A 162 11.29 22.20 4.46
C GLN A 162 10.39 21.15 5.15
N VAL A 163 10.37 19.97 4.57
CA VAL A 163 9.68 18.78 5.11
C VAL A 163 10.65 17.61 5.14
N SER A 164 10.76 16.95 6.28
CA SER A 164 11.51 15.71 6.46
C SER A 164 10.55 14.55 6.62
N ILE A 165 10.77 13.47 5.86
CA ILE A 165 9.98 12.25 5.94
C ILE A 165 10.94 11.07 6.12
N ALA A 166 10.75 10.33 7.22
CA ALA A 166 11.46 9.10 7.50
C ALA A 166 10.48 7.94 7.58
N CYS A 167 10.71 6.90 6.77
CA CYS A 167 9.98 5.65 6.82
C CYS A 167 10.95 4.54 7.24
N ASP A 168 10.61 3.79 8.26
CA ASP A 168 11.40 2.70 8.80
C ASP A 168 10.56 1.44 8.96
N LEU A 169 11.08 0.30 8.50
CA LEU A 169 10.53 -1.02 8.80
C LEU A 169 11.58 -1.83 9.53
N ASN A 170 11.29 -2.21 10.76
CA ASN A 170 12.16 -3.01 11.59
C ASN A 170 11.36 -4.08 12.34
N GLN A 171 11.71 -5.35 12.15
CA GLN A 171 11.03 -6.51 12.76
C GLN A 171 9.51 -6.49 12.56
N GLY A 172 9.07 -6.08 11.36
CA GLY A 172 7.66 -5.97 11.00
C GLY A 172 6.94 -4.76 11.57
N ARG A 173 7.58 -3.93 12.40
CA ARG A 173 7.05 -2.64 12.86
C ARG A 173 7.39 -1.56 11.83
N PHE A 174 6.38 -0.92 11.30
CA PHE A 174 6.53 0.22 10.41
C PHE A 174 6.34 1.52 11.17
N THR A 175 7.28 2.44 11.00
CA THR A 175 7.22 3.79 11.57
C THR A 175 7.39 4.81 10.45
N LEU A 176 6.46 5.76 10.39
CA LEU A 176 6.54 6.92 9.51
C LEU A 176 6.62 8.15 10.39
N ILE A 177 7.68 8.92 10.25
CA ILE A 177 7.85 10.21 10.91
C ILE A 177 7.88 11.28 9.83
N LEU A 178 7.02 12.27 9.97
CA LEU A 178 6.94 13.41 9.08
C LEU A 178 7.05 14.69 9.91
N GLN A 179 8.00 15.55 9.55
CA GLN A 179 8.29 16.81 10.24
C GLN A 179 8.25 17.96 9.24
N ASP A 180 7.71 19.08 9.64
CA ASP A 180 7.79 20.33 8.92
C ASP A 180 8.41 21.42 9.80
N ASN A 181 9.01 22.43 9.17
CA ASN A 181 9.57 23.61 9.83
C ASN A 181 8.61 24.82 9.79
N GLY A 182 7.32 24.57 9.59
CA GLY A 182 6.32 25.60 9.43
C GLY A 182 6.01 26.37 10.71
N ARG A 183 4.93 27.13 10.68
CA ARG A 183 4.56 28.01 11.81
C ARG A 183 4.16 27.27 13.10
N GLY A 184 3.89 25.95 13.02
CA GLY A 184 3.38 25.18 14.15
C GLY A 184 2.03 25.71 14.66
N ARG A 185 1.18 24.84 15.12
CA ARG A 185 0.01 25.16 15.95
C ARG A 185 -0.21 23.98 16.85
N ASN A 186 -0.50 24.23 18.12
CA ASN A 186 -0.79 23.16 19.06
C ASN A 186 -1.82 22.18 18.45
N PRO A 187 -1.47 20.90 18.30
CA PRO A 187 -2.37 19.92 17.72
C PRO A 187 -3.72 19.78 18.43
N ASN A 188 -3.79 20.16 19.71
CA ASN A 188 -5.03 20.16 20.49
C ASN A 188 -6.02 21.25 20.06
N ASP A 189 -5.54 22.32 19.42
CA ASP A 189 -6.35 23.44 18.96
C ASP A 189 -6.86 23.23 17.51
N TRP A 190 -6.50 22.09 16.89
CA TRP A 190 -6.94 21.83 15.53
C TRP A 190 -8.41 21.45 15.49
N SER A 191 -9.18 22.13 14.64
CA SER A 191 -10.53 21.70 14.34
C SER A 191 -10.52 20.26 13.81
N HIS A 192 -11.43 19.43 14.31
CA HIS A 192 -11.56 18.02 13.88
C HIS A 192 -12.09 17.95 12.44
N GLY A 193 -11.32 18.46 11.46
CA GLY A 193 -11.64 18.39 10.04
C GLY A 193 -11.61 16.95 9.51
N LEU A 194 -12.23 16.75 8.36
CA LEU A 194 -12.33 15.46 7.68
C LEU A 194 -10.97 14.78 7.45
N GLY A 195 -9.89 15.56 7.27
CA GLY A 195 -8.53 15.07 7.01
C GLY A 195 -7.92 14.31 8.19
N LEU A 196 -7.86 14.92 9.37
CA LEU A 196 -7.26 14.29 10.57
C LEU A 196 -8.05 13.06 11.02
N GLY A 197 -9.39 13.11 10.95
CA GLY A 197 -10.26 11.97 11.21
C GLY A 197 -9.99 10.82 10.23
N GLY A 198 -9.77 11.15 8.97
CA GLY A 198 -9.41 10.20 7.91
C GLY A 198 -8.08 9.51 8.17
N ILE A 199 -7.05 10.25 8.60
CA ILE A 199 -5.74 9.69 8.98
C ILE A 199 -5.90 8.70 10.15
N ARG A 200 -6.53 9.14 11.25
CA ARG A 200 -6.75 8.27 12.42
C ARG A 200 -7.48 6.99 12.08
N LYS A 201 -8.55 7.08 11.28
CA LYS A 201 -9.33 5.92 10.84
C LYS A 201 -8.49 4.92 10.03
N ARG A 202 -7.69 5.40 9.07
CA ARG A 202 -6.84 4.55 8.22
C ARG A 202 -5.72 3.89 9.01
N VAL A 203 -5.08 4.63 9.90
CA VAL A 203 -4.03 4.09 10.77
C VAL A 203 -4.61 3.03 11.72
N LYS A 204 -5.80 3.25 12.27
CA LYS A 204 -6.51 2.28 13.11
C LYS A 204 -6.88 1.00 12.37
N LEU A 205 -7.21 1.07 11.06
CA LEU A 205 -7.47 -0.12 10.22
C LEU A 205 -6.24 -1.04 10.09
N MET A 206 -5.05 -0.49 10.31
CA MET A 206 -3.79 -1.24 10.33
C MET A 206 -3.33 -1.59 11.77
N ASN A 207 -4.21 -1.46 12.76
CA ASN A 207 -3.90 -1.61 14.19
C ASN A 207 -2.76 -0.68 14.65
N GLY A 208 -2.60 0.45 13.98
CA GLY A 208 -1.58 1.45 14.25
C GLY A 208 -2.07 2.59 15.14
N SER A 209 -1.14 3.47 15.47
CA SER A 209 -1.37 4.73 16.19
C SER A 209 -0.77 5.90 15.43
N VAL A 210 -1.32 7.08 15.64
CA VAL A 210 -0.81 8.34 15.09
C VAL A 210 -0.79 9.39 16.18
N ILE A 211 0.33 10.11 16.29
CA ILE A 211 0.57 11.15 17.30
C ILE A 211 1.12 12.36 16.57
N TRP A 212 0.68 13.54 16.98
CA TRP A 212 1.23 14.83 16.56
C TRP A 212 1.83 15.55 17.75
N ARG A 213 2.96 16.18 17.54
CA ARG A 213 3.60 17.05 18.53
C ARG A 213 4.14 18.32 17.89
N GLU A 214 4.15 19.39 18.60
CA GLU A 214 4.81 20.62 18.23
C GLU A 214 6.32 20.48 18.40
N LEU A 215 7.07 21.06 17.48
CA LEU A 215 8.53 21.09 17.50
C LEU A 215 9.03 22.46 17.97
N GLU A 216 10.11 22.47 18.71
CA GLU A 216 10.85 23.69 19.02
C GLU A 216 11.97 23.92 18.00
N PRO A 217 12.18 25.15 17.52
CA PRO A 217 11.46 26.39 17.86
C PRO A 217 10.13 26.55 17.11
N ARG A 218 9.81 25.71 16.16
CA ARG A 218 8.55 25.73 15.37
C ARG A 218 8.41 24.48 14.51
N GLY A 219 7.21 24.21 14.05
CA GLY A 219 6.88 23.07 13.17
C GLY A 219 6.07 22.02 13.89
N ILE A 220 5.68 21.01 13.13
CA ILE A 220 4.92 19.87 13.65
C ILE A 220 5.64 18.58 13.25
N GLU A 221 5.64 17.62 14.18
CA GLU A 221 5.97 16.24 13.90
C GLU A 221 4.71 15.38 13.96
N CYS A 222 4.52 14.56 12.94
CA CYS A 222 3.53 13.49 12.93
C CYS A 222 4.25 12.15 12.94
N THR A 223 3.98 11.31 13.92
CA THR A 223 4.49 9.94 14.01
C THR A 223 3.34 8.97 13.84
N VAL A 224 3.43 8.12 12.81
CA VAL A 224 2.53 6.99 12.55
C VAL A 224 3.29 5.70 12.84
N THR A 225 2.71 4.84 13.68
CA THR A 225 3.29 3.53 14.01
C THR A 225 2.30 2.42 13.70
N VAL A 226 2.73 1.43 12.92
CA VAL A 226 1.98 0.19 12.66
C VAL A 226 2.78 -0.97 13.25
N PRO A 227 2.30 -1.61 14.35
CA PRO A 227 3.09 -2.59 15.10
C PRO A 227 3.47 -3.84 14.32
N ARG A 228 2.62 -4.22 13.34
CA ARG A 228 2.84 -5.39 12.47
C ARG A 228 2.36 -5.08 11.06
N LEU A 229 3.30 -4.66 10.22
CA LEU A 229 3.07 -4.50 8.79
C LEU A 229 3.54 -5.78 8.06
N THR A 230 3.08 -6.94 8.53
CA THR A 230 3.41 -8.24 7.93
C THR A 230 2.37 -8.62 6.89
N LEU A 231 2.74 -9.51 5.96
CA LEU A 231 1.81 -10.21 5.10
C LEU A 231 0.64 -10.74 5.93
N THR A 232 -0.56 -10.29 5.61
CA THR A 232 -1.75 -11.01 6.06
C THR A 232 -1.75 -12.32 5.25
N THR A 233 -1.06 -13.34 5.78
CA THR A 233 -1.33 -14.70 5.35
C THR A 233 -2.83 -14.88 5.57
N ASN A 234 -3.58 -15.09 4.48
CA ASN A 234 -4.98 -15.46 4.57
C ASN A 234 -5.10 -16.52 5.66
N ALA A 235 -5.65 -16.15 6.81
CA ALA A 235 -6.07 -17.14 7.79
C ALA A 235 -7.00 -18.08 7.03
N ARG A 236 -6.54 -19.30 6.79
CA ARG A 236 -7.41 -20.41 6.42
C ARG A 236 -8.42 -20.47 7.56
N LEU A 237 -9.64 -20.10 7.27
CA LEU A 237 -10.77 -20.45 8.10
C LEU A 237 -10.78 -21.99 8.25
N PRO A 238 -11.00 -22.48 9.44
CA PRO A 238 -11.08 -23.93 9.73
C PRO A 238 -12.18 -24.60 8.95
#